data_7be60a15a904999256f71884c45a6b1b
#
_entry.id   7be60a15a904999256f71884c45a6b1b
#
_cell.length_a   1.000
_cell.length_b   1.000
_cell.length_c   1.000
_cell.angle_alpha   90.00
_cell.angle_beta   90.00
_cell.angle_gamma   90.00
#
_symmetry.space_group_name_H-M   'P 1'
#
loop_
_entity.id
_entity.type
_entity.pdbx_description
1 polymer ?
#
loop_
_entity_poly.entity_id
_entity_poly.type
_entity_poly.pdbx_seq_one_letter_code
_entity_poly.pdbx_strand_id
1 'polypeptide(L)'
;MTSNTLISGKVDVEAASLRRCASRRHLLIAPMLLALLPHVDAAVSAPRSVLIQWNGAALQGVRDAKIGVPMAARALAVVHTCMFDAWAAYDEHAVGTQLRGALRRPANERTQANKERAISYAAYRALADVLPVDTESVYKPLMQQLGYDPNDNSTDIETPTGIGNVACGAVLEFRHHDKSNQLGDLAQGPFSDWSNYSPVNTPAIIPAPAPAANPDHWQPLVYTDATGSLVSQKFAGAQWCFVAPFAMTKGEEFRPAVEPGPAKYGSPEYQQQAEELIAISANLTDRQKMISEYWSDGPYSEQPPGHWAQFAQFVSARDHHSLDDDVKMFFALTNAMLDASIAAWDAKRAYDSVRPVTAISTLFRGTKIRAWGGPGKGTVEMDGSEWLPYQLATFPTPPFPEYVSGHSTYSASAARILTLWTGSDHFGHSVTLAAGSSKIEPSLTPALPITLKWETFTAAADEAGMSRRYGGIHFERADLAGRKLGRLVADRAWAKAQTYFDGSNTSSLRDLTAAK
;
A
#
# COMPACT_ATOMS: atom_id res chain seq x y z
N MET A 1 47.86 27.44 36.92
CA MET A 1 47.93 27.61 38.37
C MET A 1 46.72 26.93 38.97
N THR A 2 47.02 25.90 39.76
CA THR A 2 46.28 25.29 40.88
C THR A 2 44.92 24.66 40.54
N SER A 3 44.79 23.37 40.45
CA SER A 3 45.08 22.25 41.36
C SER A 3 43.87 21.80 42.19
N ASN A 4 43.45 20.53 41.95
CA ASN A 4 42.94 19.49 42.88
C ASN A 4 41.62 19.71 43.62
N THR A 5 40.75 18.73 43.82
CA THR A 5 41.01 17.41 44.42
C THR A 5 39.82 16.44 44.22
N LEU A 6 40.09 15.16 44.02
CA LEU A 6 39.23 13.97 44.08
C LEU A 6 38.75 13.72 45.53
N ILE A 7 37.51 13.17 45.66
CA ILE A 7 37.16 12.28 46.79
C ILE A 7 36.34 11.09 46.22
N SER A 8 36.90 9.88 46.42
CA SER A 8 36.29 8.58 46.23
C SER A 8 35.53 8.17 47.50
N GLY A 9 34.36 7.58 47.37
CA GLY A 9 33.68 6.90 48.47
C GLY A 9 33.17 5.54 47.99
N LYS A 10 33.89 4.49 48.33
CA LYS A 10 33.41 3.09 48.27
C LYS A 10 32.53 2.84 49.48
N VAL A 11 31.41 2.16 49.31
CA VAL A 11 30.67 1.50 50.38
C VAL A 11 30.52 0.04 50.05
N ASP A 12 31.09 -0.80 50.90
CA ASP A 12 31.01 -2.26 50.91
C ASP A 12 29.60 -2.70 51.38
N VAL A 13 29.08 -3.77 50.82
CA VAL A 13 27.87 -4.45 51.30
C VAL A 13 28.24 -5.84 51.77
N GLU A 14 28.12 -6.06 53.07
CA GLU A 14 28.26 -7.34 53.76
C GLU A 14 27.19 -8.35 53.35
N ALA A 15 27.62 -9.59 53.25
CA ALA A 15 26.78 -10.78 53.11
C ALA A 15 26.31 -11.28 54.45
N ALA A 16 25.03 -11.52 54.61
CA ALA A 16 24.45 -12.25 55.75
C ALA A 16 23.75 -13.54 55.27
N SER A 17 24.34 -14.64 55.71
CA SER A 17 23.80 -16.02 55.63
C SER A 17 22.80 -16.28 56.75
N LEU A 18 21.63 -16.90 56.49
CA LEU A 18 20.86 -17.61 57.49
C LEU A 18 20.05 -18.81 56.94
N ARG A 19 20.56 -19.95 57.23
CA ARG A 19 20.02 -21.22 57.80
C ARG A 19 18.62 -21.67 57.37
N ARG A 20 18.67 -22.95 56.92
CA ARG A 20 17.58 -23.90 56.63
C ARG A 20 16.69 -24.13 57.88
N CYS A 21 15.40 -24.21 57.64
CA CYS A 21 14.49 -24.96 58.51
C CYS A 21 13.59 -25.87 57.65
N ALA A 22 13.70 -27.18 57.86
CA ALA A 22 12.94 -28.20 57.19
C ALA A 22 11.61 -28.43 57.96
N SER A 23 10.49 -28.41 57.30
CA SER A 23 9.28 -29.05 57.80
C SER A 23 8.62 -29.88 56.70
N ARG A 24 8.54 -31.19 56.99
CA ARG A 24 7.78 -32.19 56.22
C ARG A 24 6.28 -31.87 56.28
N ARG A 25 5.61 -31.82 55.14
CA ARG A 25 4.17 -32.01 55.03
C ARG A 25 3.82 -32.88 53.82
N HIS A 26 2.86 -33.76 54.07
CA HIS A 26 2.40 -34.90 53.32
C HIS A 26 2.00 -34.60 51.86
N LEU A 27 2.44 -35.49 50.97
CA LEU A 27 1.97 -35.62 49.60
C LEU A 27 0.51 -36.11 49.61
N LEU A 28 -0.40 -35.29 49.11
CA LEU A 28 -1.71 -35.74 48.62
C LEU A 28 -1.60 -35.81 47.08
N ILE A 29 -1.60 -37.03 46.56
CA ILE A 29 -1.66 -37.31 45.12
C ILE A 29 -3.10 -37.10 44.68
N ALA A 30 -3.38 -36.02 43.93
CA ALA A 30 -4.61 -35.84 43.19
C ALA A 30 -4.47 -36.49 41.81
N PRO A 31 -5.44 -37.25 41.31
CA PRO A 31 -5.36 -37.83 39.98
C PRO A 31 -5.50 -36.73 38.94
N MET A 32 -4.46 -36.62 38.11
CA MET A 32 -4.42 -35.73 36.93
C MET A 32 -5.38 -36.31 35.88
N LEU A 33 -6.56 -35.70 35.74
CA LEU A 33 -7.45 -35.97 34.62
C LEU A 33 -6.77 -35.48 33.33
N LEU A 34 -6.28 -36.43 32.54
CA LEU A 34 -5.74 -36.18 31.22
C LEU A 34 -6.91 -35.79 30.30
N ALA A 35 -7.19 -34.48 30.15
CA ALA A 35 -8.13 -34.00 29.17
C ALA A 35 -7.54 -34.28 27.78
N LEU A 36 -8.14 -35.24 27.08
CA LEU A 36 -7.94 -35.44 25.64
C LEU A 36 -8.39 -34.18 24.91
N LEU A 37 -7.46 -33.30 24.62
CA LEU A 37 -7.66 -32.25 23.62
C LEU A 37 -7.87 -32.94 22.27
N PRO A 38 -8.93 -32.63 21.52
CA PRO A 38 -9.05 -33.14 20.18
C PRO A 38 -7.84 -32.70 19.38
N HIS A 39 -7.14 -33.66 18.79
CA HIS A 39 -6.16 -33.37 17.72
C HIS A 39 -6.95 -32.70 16.60
N VAL A 40 -6.83 -31.40 16.46
CA VAL A 40 -7.14 -30.72 15.22
C VAL A 40 -6.03 -31.15 14.28
N ASP A 41 -6.35 -32.11 13.40
CA ASP A 41 -5.51 -32.38 12.25
C ASP A 41 -5.27 -31.06 11.53
N ALA A 42 -4.06 -30.53 11.67
CA ALA A 42 -3.61 -29.44 10.81
C ALA A 42 -3.64 -30.01 9.40
N ALA A 43 -4.71 -29.73 8.67
CA ALA A 43 -4.76 -29.98 7.24
C ALA A 43 -3.48 -29.38 6.67
N VAL A 44 -2.60 -30.23 6.16
CA VAL A 44 -1.39 -29.80 5.45
C VAL A 44 -1.88 -28.96 4.29
N SER A 45 -1.85 -27.65 4.45
CA SER A 45 -2.22 -26.75 3.37
C SER A 45 -1.31 -27.07 2.20
N ALA A 46 -1.89 -27.29 1.02
CA ALA A 46 -1.14 -27.49 -0.20
C ALA A 46 -0.05 -26.40 -0.31
N PRO A 47 1.16 -26.76 -0.75
CA PRO A 47 2.24 -25.79 -0.83
C PRO A 47 1.78 -24.61 -1.71
N ARG A 48 1.93 -23.39 -1.19
CA ARG A 48 1.55 -22.16 -1.91
C ARG A 48 2.32 -22.08 -3.22
N SER A 49 1.67 -21.66 -4.30
CA SER A 49 2.35 -21.48 -5.59
C SER A 49 3.60 -20.60 -5.43
N VAL A 50 4.58 -20.80 -6.29
CA VAL A 50 5.83 -20.02 -6.26
C VAL A 50 5.55 -18.52 -6.42
N LEU A 51 4.53 -18.16 -7.19
CA LEU A 51 4.10 -16.76 -7.34
C LEU A 51 3.65 -16.17 -6.00
N ILE A 52 2.85 -16.88 -5.22
CA ILE A 52 2.37 -16.43 -3.90
C ILE A 52 3.55 -16.24 -2.92
N GLN A 53 4.58 -17.10 -3.00
CA GLN A 53 5.79 -16.94 -2.19
C GLN A 53 6.53 -15.66 -2.57
N TRP A 54 6.72 -15.38 -3.88
CA TRP A 54 7.35 -14.16 -4.36
C TRP A 54 6.52 -12.91 -4.11
N ASN A 55 5.18 -13.00 -4.18
CA ASN A 55 4.32 -11.90 -3.74
C ASN A 55 4.51 -11.59 -2.26
N GLY A 56 4.62 -12.61 -1.40
CA GLY A 56 4.94 -12.44 0.02
C GLY A 56 6.26 -11.69 0.24
N ALA A 57 7.30 -12.06 -0.50
CA ALA A 57 8.60 -11.38 -0.49
C ALA A 57 8.50 -9.92 -0.97
N ALA A 58 7.71 -9.65 -2.03
CA ALA A 58 7.48 -8.31 -2.54
C ALA A 58 6.77 -7.42 -1.51
N LEU A 59 5.75 -7.95 -0.80
CA LEU A 59 5.05 -7.24 0.26
C LEU A 59 5.98 -6.92 1.45
N GLN A 60 6.91 -7.83 1.78
CA GLN A 60 7.93 -7.54 2.80
C GLN A 60 8.83 -6.40 2.34
N GLY A 61 9.33 -6.46 1.10
CA GLY A 61 10.15 -5.38 0.55
C GLY A 61 9.46 -4.02 0.53
N VAL A 62 8.14 -3.95 0.27
CA VAL A 62 7.38 -2.70 0.35
C VAL A 62 7.36 -2.15 1.77
N ARG A 63 7.14 -3.01 2.80
CA ARG A 63 7.16 -2.60 4.21
C ARG A 63 8.50 -2.04 4.64
N ASP A 64 9.58 -2.69 4.24
CA ASP A 64 10.94 -2.35 4.70
C ASP A 64 11.57 -1.20 3.90
N ALA A 65 11.21 -1.04 2.62
CA ALA A 65 11.68 0.06 1.78
C ALA A 65 11.08 1.42 2.16
N LYS A 66 9.95 1.46 2.88
CA LYS A 66 9.30 2.71 3.35
C LYS A 66 8.96 3.68 2.22
N ILE A 67 8.71 3.15 1.03
CA ILE A 67 8.40 3.95 -0.16
C ILE A 67 6.97 4.50 -0.13
N GLY A 68 6.71 5.55 -0.91
CA GLY A 68 5.38 6.14 -1.03
C GLY A 68 4.41 5.24 -1.80
N VAL A 69 3.09 5.47 -1.62
CA VAL A 69 2.02 4.65 -2.21
C VAL A 69 2.16 4.43 -3.71
N PRO A 70 2.41 5.47 -4.55
CA PRO A 70 2.52 5.26 -5.99
C PRO A 70 3.77 4.46 -6.38
N MET A 71 4.87 4.60 -5.63
CA MET A 71 6.09 3.81 -5.83
C MET A 71 5.84 2.33 -5.50
N ALA A 72 5.09 2.05 -4.44
CA ALA A 72 4.69 0.69 -4.07
C ALA A 72 3.81 0.04 -5.15
N ALA A 73 2.82 0.77 -5.70
CA ALA A 73 2.00 0.29 -6.80
C ALA A 73 2.85 -0.08 -8.03
N ARG A 74 3.83 0.79 -8.38
CA ARG A 74 4.74 0.54 -9.50
C ARG A 74 5.66 -0.65 -9.22
N ALA A 75 6.22 -0.76 -8.03
CA ALA A 75 7.12 -1.87 -7.69
C ALA A 75 6.40 -3.21 -7.83
N LEU A 76 5.19 -3.35 -7.26
CA LEU A 76 4.38 -4.56 -7.40
C LEU A 76 4.03 -4.85 -8.87
N ALA A 77 3.65 -3.83 -9.64
CA ALA A 77 3.36 -4.00 -11.07
C ALA A 77 4.60 -4.48 -11.86
N VAL A 78 5.78 -3.94 -11.59
CA VAL A 78 7.03 -4.37 -12.23
C VAL A 78 7.34 -5.82 -11.91
N VAL A 79 7.27 -6.21 -10.62
CA VAL A 79 7.54 -7.58 -10.18
C VAL A 79 6.59 -8.58 -10.86
N HIS A 80 5.28 -8.30 -10.84
CA HIS A 80 4.30 -9.21 -11.43
C HIS A 80 4.31 -9.20 -12.96
N THR A 81 4.72 -8.09 -13.59
CA THR A 81 4.95 -8.05 -15.03
C THR A 81 6.16 -8.89 -15.43
N CYS A 82 7.28 -8.81 -14.68
CA CYS A 82 8.45 -9.67 -14.91
C CYS A 82 8.08 -11.16 -14.80
N MET A 83 7.33 -11.54 -13.75
CA MET A 83 6.86 -12.93 -13.57
C MET A 83 5.94 -13.38 -14.69
N PHE A 84 5.02 -12.52 -15.13
CA PHE A 84 4.12 -12.79 -16.25
C PHE A 84 4.88 -12.98 -17.57
N ASP A 85 5.82 -12.09 -17.89
CA ASP A 85 6.59 -12.16 -19.14
C ASP A 85 7.46 -13.43 -19.21
N ALA A 86 8.04 -13.84 -18.08
CA ALA A 86 8.80 -15.10 -17.98
C ALA A 86 7.88 -16.32 -18.12
N TRP A 87 6.71 -16.32 -17.47
CA TRP A 87 5.72 -17.38 -17.57
C TRP A 87 5.14 -17.51 -18.98
N ALA A 88 4.88 -16.38 -19.67
CA ALA A 88 4.29 -16.34 -21.01
C ALA A 88 5.15 -17.09 -22.05
N ALA A 89 6.46 -17.23 -21.82
CA ALA A 89 7.32 -18.07 -22.66
C ALA A 89 6.90 -19.55 -22.67
N TYR A 90 6.23 -20.02 -21.63
CA TYR A 90 5.77 -21.39 -21.43
C TYR A 90 4.25 -21.55 -21.56
N ASP A 91 3.55 -20.52 -22.04
CA ASP A 91 2.12 -20.58 -22.37
C ASP A 91 1.92 -20.75 -23.88
N GLU A 92 0.79 -21.32 -24.27
CA GLU A 92 0.48 -21.55 -25.68
C GLU A 92 0.08 -20.28 -26.42
N HIS A 93 -0.64 -19.40 -25.76
CA HIS A 93 -1.26 -18.22 -26.36
C HIS A 93 -0.64 -16.92 -25.86
N ALA A 94 -0.41 -16.80 -24.56
CA ALA A 94 0.04 -15.57 -23.92
C ALA A 94 1.35 -15.02 -24.53
N VAL A 95 1.48 -13.71 -24.53
CA VAL A 95 2.68 -13.02 -25.01
C VAL A 95 3.21 -12.05 -23.96
N GLY A 96 4.53 -11.95 -23.83
CA GLY A 96 5.18 -11.02 -22.93
C GLY A 96 4.94 -9.55 -23.31
N THR A 97 5.05 -8.65 -22.35
CA THR A 97 4.75 -7.23 -22.54
C THR A 97 5.78 -6.50 -23.40
N GLN A 98 7.06 -6.92 -23.34
CA GLN A 98 8.16 -6.31 -24.07
C GLN A 98 8.61 -7.15 -25.28
N LEU A 99 8.87 -8.43 -25.08
CA LEU A 99 9.47 -9.31 -26.08
C LEU A 99 8.44 -10.13 -26.86
N ARG A 100 7.16 -9.97 -26.57
CA ARG A 100 6.07 -10.67 -27.24
C ARG A 100 6.24 -12.19 -27.18
N GLY A 101 6.06 -12.88 -28.32
CA GLY A 101 6.27 -14.31 -28.47
C GLY A 101 7.72 -14.72 -28.73
N ALA A 102 8.70 -13.79 -28.69
CA ALA A 102 10.10 -14.09 -29.04
C ALA A 102 10.76 -15.13 -28.13
N LEU A 103 10.30 -15.23 -26.88
CA LEU A 103 10.81 -16.22 -25.92
C LEU A 103 10.01 -17.52 -25.86
N ARG A 104 9.00 -17.72 -26.72
CA ARG A 104 8.09 -18.87 -26.64
C ARG A 104 8.82 -20.19 -26.78
N ARG A 105 8.59 -21.10 -25.83
CA ARG A 105 9.21 -22.43 -25.79
C ARG A 105 8.35 -23.49 -26.47
N PRO A 106 8.98 -24.57 -26.98
CA PRO A 106 8.27 -25.74 -27.52
C PRO A 106 7.33 -26.36 -26.49
N ALA A 107 6.28 -27.05 -26.97
CA ALA A 107 5.24 -27.61 -26.11
C ALA A 107 5.78 -28.59 -25.06
N ASN A 108 6.79 -29.42 -25.42
CA ASN A 108 7.43 -30.37 -24.51
C ASN A 108 8.25 -29.72 -23.38
N GLU A 109 8.57 -28.40 -23.46
CA GLU A 109 9.27 -27.65 -22.44
C GLU A 109 8.32 -26.85 -21.53
N ARG A 110 7.02 -26.76 -21.83
CA ARG A 110 6.03 -26.00 -21.06
C ARG A 110 5.62 -26.74 -19.78
N THR A 111 6.63 -27.17 -19.01
CA THR A 111 6.44 -27.89 -17.76
C THR A 111 6.27 -26.95 -16.58
N GLN A 112 5.60 -27.42 -15.51
CA GLN A 112 5.45 -26.69 -14.26
C GLN A 112 6.80 -26.26 -13.69
N ALA A 113 7.80 -27.15 -13.68
CA ALA A 113 9.14 -26.88 -13.17
C ALA A 113 9.85 -25.75 -13.94
N ASN A 114 9.69 -25.70 -15.28
CA ASN A 114 10.28 -24.64 -16.09
C ASN A 114 9.59 -23.29 -15.85
N LYS A 115 8.25 -23.28 -15.72
CA LYS A 115 7.48 -22.07 -15.34
C LYS A 115 7.96 -21.54 -14.00
N GLU A 116 8.01 -22.38 -12.96
CA GLU A 116 8.41 -21.98 -11.60
C GLU A 116 9.82 -21.42 -11.55
N ARG A 117 10.76 -22.05 -12.26
CA ARG A 117 12.15 -21.56 -12.33
C ARG A 117 12.23 -20.21 -13.04
N ALA A 118 11.61 -20.05 -14.21
CA ALA A 118 11.64 -18.80 -14.96
C ALA A 118 10.98 -17.66 -14.17
N ILE A 119 9.81 -17.89 -13.56
CA ILE A 119 9.12 -16.97 -12.67
C ILE A 119 10.04 -16.55 -11.51
N SER A 120 10.75 -17.48 -10.88
CA SER A 120 11.59 -17.19 -9.71
C SER A 120 12.78 -16.31 -10.07
N TYR A 121 13.47 -16.57 -11.19
CA TYR A 121 14.54 -15.70 -11.64
C TYR A 121 14.03 -14.30 -12.02
N ALA A 122 12.90 -14.22 -12.70
CA ALA A 122 12.27 -12.93 -13.03
C ALA A 122 11.87 -12.14 -11.78
N ALA A 123 11.23 -12.78 -10.80
CA ALA A 123 10.85 -12.16 -9.54
C ALA A 123 12.06 -11.65 -8.76
N TYR A 124 13.10 -12.48 -8.64
CA TYR A 124 14.34 -12.12 -7.95
C TYR A 124 15.00 -10.89 -8.58
N ARG A 125 15.15 -10.87 -9.94
CA ARG A 125 15.72 -9.72 -10.64
C ARG A 125 14.90 -8.46 -10.44
N ALA A 126 13.58 -8.57 -10.57
CA ALA A 126 12.69 -7.43 -10.35
C ALA A 126 12.81 -6.87 -8.93
N LEU A 127 12.73 -7.73 -7.91
CA LEU A 127 12.78 -7.32 -6.50
C LEU A 127 14.13 -6.71 -6.14
N ALA A 128 15.24 -7.29 -6.59
CA ALA A 128 16.57 -6.76 -6.35
C ALA A 128 16.80 -5.37 -6.99
N ASP A 129 16.05 -5.04 -8.06
CA ASP A 129 16.08 -3.74 -8.73
C ASP A 129 15.15 -2.72 -8.05
N VAL A 130 13.84 -3.05 -7.90
CA VAL A 130 12.84 -2.07 -7.47
C VAL A 130 12.70 -1.95 -5.95
N LEU A 131 13.10 -2.96 -5.18
CA LEU A 131 13.02 -3.04 -3.71
C LEU A 131 14.31 -3.66 -3.12
N PRO A 132 15.49 -3.08 -3.37
CA PRO A 132 16.78 -3.72 -3.07
C PRO A 132 17.04 -3.97 -1.58
N VAL A 133 16.28 -3.34 -0.69
CA VAL A 133 16.48 -3.38 0.77
C VAL A 133 16.53 -4.80 1.33
N ASP A 134 15.77 -5.74 0.78
CA ASP A 134 15.64 -7.11 1.24
C ASP A 134 16.34 -8.16 0.36
N THR A 135 17.23 -7.72 -0.54
CA THR A 135 17.93 -8.64 -1.45
C THR A 135 18.68 -9.73 -0.68
N GLU A 136 19.42 -9.37 0.36
CA GLU A 136 20.22 -10.31 1.14
C GLU A 136 19.39 -11.05 2.21
N SER A 137 18.41 -10.39 2.81
CA SER A 137 17.66 -10.89 3.97
C SER A 137 16.45 -11.75 3.59
N VAL A 138 15.84 -11.53 2.42
CA VAL A 138 14.61 -12.20 2.00
C VAL A 138 14.74 -12.87 0.63
N TYR A 139 15.21 -12.16 -0.41
CA TYR A 139 15.09 -12.66 -1.78
C TYR A 139 16.11 -13.74 -2.11
N LYS A 140 17.39 -13.58 -1.71
CA LYS A 140 18.41 -14.64 -1.87
C LYS A 140 18.08 -15.89 -1.07
N PRO A 141 17.68 -15.82 0.21
CA PRO A 141 17.22 -16.97 0.95
C PRO A 141 16.04 -17.69 0.29
N LEU A 142 15.08 -16.98 -0.28
CA LEU A 142 13.96 -17.60 -0.99
C LEU A 142 14.43 -18.33 -2.25
N MET A 143 15.33 -17.75 -3.06
CA MET A 143 15.95 -18.45 -4.21
C MET A 143 16.60 -19.77 -3.78
N GLN A 144 17.41 -19.73 -2.71
CA GLN A 144 18.09 -20.91 -2.17
C GLN A 144 17.12 -21.96 -1.64
N GLN A 145 16.05 -21.54 -0.94
CA GLN A 145 14.98 -22.43 -0.47
C GLN A 145 14.26 -23.14 -1.63
N LEU A 146 14.10 -22.45 -2.76
CA LEU A 146 13.52 -22.99 -3.98
C LEU A 146 14.52 -23.86 -4.79
N GLY A 147 15.78 -23.97 -4.35
CA GLY A 147 16.83 -24.76 -5.02
C GLY A 147 17.46 -24.04 -6.22
N TYR A 148 17.44 -22.72 -6.25
CA TYR A 148 18.00 -21.91 -7.35
C TYR A 148 19.21 -21.10 -6.89
N ASP A 149 20.20 -20.92 -7.76
CA ASP A 149 21.38 -20.08 -7.51
C ASP A 149 21.04 -18.60 -7.83
N PRO A 150 21.00 -17.68 -6.83
CA PRO A 150 20.75 -16.27 -7.07
C PRO A 150 21.84 -15.59 -7.93
N ASN A 151 23.04 -16.17 -8.05
CA ASN A 151 24.13 -15.63 -8.84
C ASN A 151 24.12 -16.08 -10.31
N ASP A 152 23.23 -16.99 -10.70
CA ASP A 152 23.09 -17.43 -12.09
C ASP A 152 22.47 -16.31 -12.94
N ASN A 153 23.34 -15.59 -13.66
CA ASN A 153 22.99 -14.48 -14.55
C ASN A 153 22.91 -14.90 -16.02
N SER A 154 22.72 -16.21 -16.29
CA SER A 154 22.61 -16.72 -17.66
C SER A 154 21.55 -15.95 -18.45
N THR A 155 21.87 -15.63 -19.70
CA THR A 155 20.96 -15.06 -20.71
C THR A 155 20.63 -16.07 -21.81
N ASP A 156 20.98 -17.34 -21.61
CA ASP A 156 20.67 -18.43 -22.53
C ASP A 156 19.16 -18.72 -22.52
N ILE A 157 18.47 -18.25 -23.55
CA ILE A 157 17.00 -18.37 -23.70
C ILE A 157 16.52 -19.82 -23.96
N GLU A 158 17.44 -20.78 -24.11
CA GLU A 158 17.10 -22.21 -24.15
C GLU A 158 16.90 -22.77 -22.73
N THR A 159 17.21 -22.01 -21.69
CA THR A 159 17.06 -22.41 -20.28
C THR A 159 16.00 -21.57 -19.56
N PRO A 160 15.28 -22.15 -18.58
CA PRO A 160 14.32 -21.39 -17.77
C PRO A 160 14.96 -20.22 -16.99
N THR A 161 16.19 -20.37 -16.53
CA THR A 161 16.96 -19.30 -15.88
C THR A 161 17.15 -18.11 -16.83
N GLY A 162 17.66 -18.40 -18.05
CA GLY A 162 17.88 -17.35 -19.06
C GLY A 162 16.58 -16.70 -19.51
N ILE A 163 15.50 -17.46 -19.68
CA ILE A 163 14.16 -16.91 -19.96
C ILE A 163 13.76 -15.89 -18.87
N GLY A 164 13.85 -16.29 -17.58
CA GLY A 164 13.50 -15.40 -16.46
C GLY A 164 14.34 -14.12 -16.45
N ASN A 165 15.66 -14.25 -16.60
CA ASN A 165 16.58 -13.10 -16.61
C ASN A 165 16.33 -12.17 -17.80
N VAL A 166 16.15 -12.70 -19.01
CA VAL A 166 15.96 -11.91 -20.24
C VAL A 166 14.59 -11.24 -20.26
N ALA A 167 13.52 -11.95 -19.89
CA ALA A 167 12.16 -11.39 -19.84
C ALA A 167 12.09 -10.23 -18.86
N CYS A 168 12.57 -10.42 -17.64
CA CYS A 168 12.59 -9.34 -16.64
C CYS A 168 13.52 -8.20 -17.03
N GLY A 169 14.70 -8.48 -17.58
CA GLY A 169 15.63 -7.46 -18.07
C GLY A 169 14.98 -6.49 -19.06
N ALA A 170 14.15 -7.01 -19.97
CA ALA A 170 13.42 -6.17 -20.94
C ALA A 170 12.34 -5.29 -20.26
N VAL A 171 11.67 -5.81 -19.24
CA VAL A 171 10.69 -5.03 -18.44
C VAL A 171 11.40 -3.94 -17.64
N LEU A 172 12.51 -4.25 -16.97
CA LEU A 172 13.29 -3.30 -16.19
C LEU A 172 13.85 -2.18 -17.06
N GLU A 173 14.40 -2.51 -18.22
CA GLU A 173 14.90 -1.52 -19.19
C GLU A 173 13.80 -0.52 -19.59
N PHE A 174 12.59 -0.99 -19.88
CA PHE A 174 11.46 -0.11 -20.15
C PHE A 174 11.09 0.75 -18.93
N ARG A 175 11.03 0.14 -17.73
CA ARG A 175 10.60 0.83 -16.52
C ARG A 175 11.63 1.81 -15.98
N HIS A 176 12.92 1.60 -16.20
CA HIS A 176 13.94 2.58 -15.85
C HIS A 176 13.74 3.93 -16.57
N HIS A 177 13.10 3.93 -17.75
CA HIS A 177 12.84 5.12 -18.57
C HIS A 177 11.36 5.56 -18.56
N ASP A 178 10.54 5.08 -17.62
CA ASP A 178 9.11 5.34 -17.57
C ASP A 178 8.72 6.69 -16.91
N LYS A 179 9.68 7.58 -16.68
CA LYS A 179 9.54 8.89 -16.04
C LYS A 179 9.23 8.87 -14.53
N SER A 180 9.31 7.72 -13.86
CA SER A 180 9.21 7.65 -12.41
C SER A 180 10.41 8.27 -11.68
N ASN A 181 11.52 8.42 -12.37
CA ASN A 181 12.83 8.82 -11.84
C ASN A 181 13.40 7.82 -10.83
N GLN A 182 13.20 6.50 -11.07
CA GLN A 182 13.75 5.48 -10.19
C GLN A 182 15.27 5.59 -10.06
N LEU A 183 15.97 5.85 -11.17
CA LEU A 183 17.44 5.93 -11.22
C LEU A 183 17.99 7.27 -10.72
N GLY A 184 17.15 8.31 -10.56
CA GLY A 184 17.59 9.64 -10.16
C GLY A 184 18.29 10.42 -11.28
N ASP A 185 18.02 10.08 -12.53
CA ASP A 185 18.60 10.68 -13.74
C ASP A 185 17.84 11.92 -14.24
N LEU A 186 16.57 12.06 -13.91
CA LEU A 186 15.73 13.21 -14.24
C LEU A 186 15.80 14.32 -13.17
N ALA A 187 16.05 13.97 -11.92
CA ALA A 187 16.32 14.86 -10.79
C ALA A 187 17.13 14.09 -9.75
N GLN A 188 17.96 14.77 -9.00
CA GLN A 188 18.86 14.15 -8.02
C GLN A 188 18.12 13.33 -6.96
N GLY A 189 18.40 12.05 -6.90
CA GLY A 189 17.86 11.06 -5.96
C GLY A 189 16.68 10.27 -6.54
N PRO A 190 16.56 8.98 -6.15
CA PRO A 190 15.50 8.11 -6.64
C PRO A 190 14.12 8.67 -6.35
N PHE A 191 13.22 8.62 -7.34
CA PHE A 191 11.84 9.10 -7.27
C PHE A 191 11.67 10.58 -6.89
N SER A 192 12.74 11.39 -6.93
CA SER A 192 12.66 12.83 -6.72
C SER A 192 11.84 13.51 -7.82
N ASP A 193 11.12 14.58 -7.45
CA ASP A 193 10.30 15.35 -8.38
C ASP A 193 11.17 16.13 -9.36
N TRP A 194 11.01 15.86 -10.65
CA TRP A 194 11.62 16.57 -11.77
C TRP A 194 10.64 17.51 -12.48
N SER A 195 9.36 17.49 -12.04
CA SER A 195 8.27 18.21 -12.71
C SER A 195 8.12 19.66 -12.28
N ASN A 196 9.00 20.15 -11.40
CA ASN A 196 9.01 21.52 -10.87
C ASN A 196 7.69 21.92 -10.18
N TYR A 197 7.02 20.97 -9.50
CA TYR A 197 5.85 21.29 -8.70
C TYR A 197 6.25 22.18 -7.51
N SER A 198 5.47 23.23 -7.28
CA SER A 198 5.59 24.07 -6.08
C SER A 198 4.19 24.33 -5.49
N PRO A 199 3.99 24.11 -4.19
CA PRO A 199 2.71 24.37 -3.56
C PRO A 199 2.36 25.87 -3.59
N VAL A 200 1.09 26.18 -3.81
CA VAL A 200 0.58 27.58 -3.78
C VAL A 200 0.66 28.16 -2.37
N ASN A 201 0.36 27.34 -1.34
CA ASN A 201 0.39 27.77 0.04
C ASN A 201 1.73 27.46 0.72
N THR A 202 2.19 28.36 1.58
CA THR A 202 3.36 28.13 2.45
C THR A 202 3.05 27.05 3.48
N PRO A 203 4.06 26.27 3.92
CA PRO A 203 3.89 25.28 4.97
C PRO A 203 3.37 25.90 6.29
N ALA A 204 2.46 25.19 6.96
CA ALA A 204 1.87 25.61 8.22
C ALA A 204 2.10 24.58 9.34
N ILE A 205 2.45 25.07 10.53
CA ILE A 205 2.68 24.24 11.73
C ILE A 205 1.33 23.81 12.30
N ILE A 206 1.19 22.53 12.67
CA ILE A 206 0.04 21.99 13.38
C ILE A 206 0.41 21.65 14.84
N PRO A 207 -0.55 21.67 15.79
CA PRO A 207 -1.95 22.12 15.66
C PRO A 207 -2.10 23.62 15.40
N ALA A 208 -3.29 24.05 15.04
CA ALA A 208 -3.64 25.43 14.76
C ALA A 208 -2.81 26.06 13.59
N PRO A 209 -2.87 25.44 12.38
CA PRO A 209 -2.12 25.95 11.23
C PRO A 209 -2.51 27.39 10.93
N ALA A 210 -1.54 28.19 10.46
CA ALA A 210 -1.83 29.53 9.94
C ALA A 210 -2.82 29.40 8.77
N PRO A 211 -3.74 30.38 8.57
CA PRO A 211 -4.67 30.36 7.46
C PRO A 211 -3.94 30.24 6.14
N ALA A 212 -4.47 29.40 5.24
CA ALA A 212 -3.97 29.29 3.88
C ALA A 212 -4.20 30.59 3.12
N ALA A 213 -3.20 31.07 2.37
CA ALA A 213 -3.34 32.23 1.49
C ALA A 213 -4.36 31.98 0.39
N ASN A 214 -4.44 30.72 -0.08
CA ASN A 214 -5.49 30.25 -0.99
C ASN A 214 -6.16 28.99 -0.43
N PRO A 215 -7.37 29.11 0.15
CA PRO A 215 -8.07 28.00 0.78
C PRO A 215 -8.55 26.88 -0.17
N ASP A 216 -8.47 27.07 -1.48
CA ASP A 216 -8.78 26.03 -2.45
C ASP A 216 -7.60 25.07 -2.65
N HIS A 217 -6.37 25.50 -2.34
CA HIS A 217 -5.15 24.77 -2.67
C HIS A 217 -4.54 24.05 -1.47
N TRP A 218 -3.81 22.99 -1.74
CA TRP A 218 -3.09 22.22 -0.75
C TRP A 218 -2.08 23.09 0.02
N GLN A 219 -2.07 22.91 1.33
CA GLN A 219 -1.11 23.51 2.23
C GLN A 219 -0.25 22.41 2.85
N PRO A 220 1.08 22.40 2.60
CA PRO A 220 1.98 21.49 3.30
C PRO A 220 1.93 21.70 4.81
N LEU A 221 2.01 20.61 5.58
CA LEU A 221 2.06 20.70 7.04
C LEU A 221 3.48 20.57 7.56
N VAL A 222 3.74 21.23 8.70
CA VAL A 222 4.94 21.06 9.50
C VAL A 222 4.53 20.40 10.81
N TYR A 223 5.13 19.27 11.14
CA TYR A 223 4.81 18.48 12.33
C TYR A 223 6.04 17.70 12.82
N THR A 224 5.98 17.17 14.03
CA THR A 224 7.01 16.28 14.57
C THR A 224 6.75 14.85 14.12
N ASP A 225 7.70 14.24 13.44
CA ASP A 225 7.60 12.85 12.97
C ASP A 225 7.88 11.81 14.07
N ALA A 226 7.84 10.53 13.74
CA ALA A 226 8.08 9.43 14.68
C ALA A 226 9.52 9.38 15.23
N THR A 227 10.47 10.09 14.62
CA THR A 227 11.84 10.23 15.12
C THR A 227 12.03 11.39 16.08
N GLY A 228 10.99 12.22 16.29
CA GLY A 228 11.04 13.46 17.06
C GLY A 228 11.55 14.67 16.25
N SER A 229 11.75 14.51 14.93
CA SER A 229 12.24 15.57 14.06
C SER A 229 11.09 16.42 13.54
N LEU A 230 11.30 17.76 13.48
CA LEU A 230 10.37 18.67 12.83
C LEU A 230 10.52 18.54 11.32
N VAL A 231 9.47 18.09 10.64
CA VAL A 231 9.46 17.85 9.19
C VAL A 231 8.41 18.69 8.49
N SER A 232 8.72 19.15 7.29
CA SER A 232 7.79 19.84 6.39
C SER A 232 7.41 18.90 5.25
N GLN A 233 6.11 18.78 4.98
CA GLN A 233 5.62 17.96 3.89
C GLN A 233 6.10 18.46 2.53
N LYS A 234 6.44 17.51 1.65
CA LYS A 234 6.63 17.72 0.21
C LYS A 234 5.64 16.83 -0.52
N PHE A 235 5.14 17.24 -1.68
CA PHE A 235 4.21 16.42 -2.47
C PHE A 235 4.91 15.13 -2.92
N ALA A 236 4.60 14.04 -2.24
CA ALA A 236 5.18 12.73 -2.58
C ALA A 236 4.67 12.25 -3.94
N GLY A 237 5.57 12.17 -4.92
CA GLY A 237 5.25 11.77 -6.28
C GLY A 237 4.58 12.85 -7.13
N ALA A 238 4.93 14.12 -6.97
CA ALA A 238 4.36 15.22 -7.78
C ALA A 238 4.53 14.99 -9.29
N GLN A 239 5.56 14.25 -9.73
CA GLN A 239 5.80 13.85 -11.12
C GLN A 239 5.00 12.63 -11.58
N TRP A 240 4.23 11.97 -10.71
CA TRP A 240 3.67 10.64 -10.99
C TRP A 240 2.66 10.58 -12.13
N CYS A 241 1.97 11.68 -12.38
CA CYS A 241 1.06 11.83 -13.52
C CYS A 241 1.73 11.66 -14.90
N PHE A 242 3.05 11.76 -14.96
CA PHE A 242 3.84 11.61 -16.19
C PHE A 242 4.43 10.20 -16.36
N VAL A 243 4.30 9.33 -15.37
CA VAL A 243 4.78 7.95 -15.46
C VAL A 243 4.05 7.20 -16.58
N ALA A 244 4.79 6.39 -17.33
CA ALA A 244 4.21 5.60 -18.42
C ALA A 244 3.23 4.55 -17.87
N PRO A 245 1.93 4.64 -18.20
CA PRO A 245 0.93 3.71 -17.70
C PRO A 245 1.00 2.35 -18.40
N PHE A 246 0.27 1.38 -17.86
CA PHE A 246 0.11 0.07 -18.48
C PHE A 246 -0.91 0.10 -19.61
N ALA A 247 -2.13 0.56 -19.36
CA ALA A 247 -3.24 0.50 -20.31
C ALA A 247 -3.76 1.86 -20.78
N MET A 248 -3.67 2.87 -19.91
CA MET A 248 -4.02 4.24 -20.28
C MET A 248 -3.03 4.80 -21.30
N THR A 249 -3.43 5.82 -22.04
CA THR A 249 -2.54 6.56 -22.94
C THR A 249 -1.72 7.62 -22.20
N LYS A 250 -2.30 8.21 -21.14
CA LYS A 250 -1.71 9.25 -20.28
C LYS A 250 -2.48 9.36 -18.97
N GLY A 251 -1.90 9.99 -17.95
CA GLY A 251 -2.51 10.14 -16.63
C GLY A 251 -3.86 10.84 -16.64
N GLU A 252 -4.04 11.84 -17.51
CA GLU A 252 -5.26 12.64 -17.59
C GLU A 252 -6.43 11.98 -18.35
N GLU A 253 -6.25 10.77 -18.90
CA GLU A 253 -7.27 10.12 -19.76
C GLU A 253 -8.66 10.10 -19.14
N PHE A 254 -8.74 9.82 -17.85
CA PHE A 254 -10.02 9.75 -17.12
C PHE A 254 -10.30 10.96 -16.23
N ARG A 255 -9.52 12.04 -16.27
CA ARG A 255 -9.77 13.27 -15.50
C ARG A 255 -11.15 13.87 -15.78
N PRO A 256 -11.67 13.92 -17.03
CA PRO A 256 -13.04 14.40 -17.28
C PRO A 256 -14.15 13.62 -16.55
N ALA A 257 -13.90 12.35 -16.20
CA ALA A 257 -14.88 11.54 -15.47
C ALA A 257 -15.04 11.94 -14.00
N VAL A 258 -14.12 12.73 -13.44
CA VAL A 258 -14.13 13.20 -12.04
C VAL A 258 -14.48 14.70 -11.92
N GLU A 259 -14.89 15.33 -12.99
CA GLU A 259 -15.47 16.68 -12.95
C GLU A 259 -16.83 16.67 -12.20
N PRO A 260 -17.20 17.79 -11.55
CA PRO A 260 -16.60 19.13 -11.61
C PRO A 260 -15.40 19.36 -10.66
N GLY A 261 -14.78 18.33 -10.11
CA GLY A 261 -13.64 18.46 -9.21
C GLY A 261 -14.03 18.77 -7.75
N PRO A 262 -13.07 19.27 -6.91
CA PRO A 262 -13.31 19.59 -5.51
C PRO A 262 -14.26 20.79 -5.35
N ALA A 263 -14.95 20.86 -4.22
CA ALA A 263 -15.74 22.03 -3.85
C ALA A 263 -14.81 23.26 -3.68
N LYS A 264 -15.31 24.46 -4.00
CA LYS A 264 -14.54 25.70 -3.97
C LYS A 264 -14.85 26.53 -2.72
N TYR A 265 -13.82 27.16 -2.18
CA TYR A 265 -13.94 28.04 -1.02
C TYR A 265 -15.01 29.12 -1.25
N GLY A 266 -15.86 29.33 -0.23
CA GLY A 266 -17.00 30.23 -0.32
C GLY A 266 -18.26 29.61 -0.93
N SER A 267 -18.22 28.39 -1.47
CA SER A 267 -19.42 27.68 -1.88
C SER A 267 -20.11 26.98 -0.71
N PRO A 268 -21.45 26.77 -0.75
CA PRO A 268 -22.15 25.98 0.25
C PRO A 268 -21.60 24.56 0.40
N GLU A 269 -21.20 23.94 -0.70
CA GLU A 269 -20.64 22.57 -0.71
C GLU A 269 -19.31 22.49 0.01
N TYR A 270 -18.47 23.53 -0.07
CA TYR A 270 -17.20 23.57 0.66
C TYR A 270 -17.43 23.62 2.17
N GLN A 271 -18.39 24.40 2.62
CA GLN A 271 -18.75 24.48 4.04
C GLN A 271 -19.41 23.17 4.49
N GLN A 272 -20.36 22.63 3.75
CA GLN A 272 -21.08 21.41 4.08
C GLN A 272 -20.16 20.21 4.25
N GLN A 273 -19.18 20.02 3.37
CA GLN A 273 -18.23 18.91 3.48
C GLN A 273 -17.33 19.04 4.73
N ALA A 274 -17.00 20.26 5.15
CA ALA A 274 -16.23 20.49 6.38
C ALA A 274 -17.08 20.19 7.63
N GLU A 275 -18.34 20.66 7.65
CA GLU A 275 -19.32 20.37 8.71
C GLU A 275 -19.59 18.88 8.86
N GLU A 276 -19.70 18.14 7.74
CA GLU A 276 -19.82 16.68 7.75
C GLU A 276 -18.66 16.00 8.48
N LEU A 277 -17.41 16.37 8.17
CA LEU A 277 -16.26 15.77 8.82
C LEU A 277 -16.15 16.14 10.31
N ILE A 278 -16.55 17.35 10.70
CA ILE A 278 -16.66 17.75 12.11
C ILE A 278 -17.70 16.86 12.81
N ALA A 279 -18.86 16.63 12.19
CA ALA A 279 -19.91 15.78 12.74
C ALA A 279 -19.44 14.30 12.86
N ILE A 280 -18.75 13.79 11.87
CA ILE A 280 -18.13 12.44 11.93
C ILE A 280 -17.13 12.38 13.08
N SER A 281 -16.21 13.33 13.17
CA SER A 281 -15.18 13.40 14.21
C SER A 281 -15.76 13.44 15.62
N ALA A 282 -16.87 14.19 15.81
CA ALA A 282 -17.57 14.29 17.09
C ALA A 282 -18.25 12.98 17.54
N ASN A 283 -18.57 12.07 16.60
CA ASN A 283 -19.39 10.89 16.85
C ASN A 283 -18.67 9.58 16.49
N LEU A 284 -17.33 9.58 16.42
CA LEU A 284 -16.55 8.38 16.08
C LEU A 284 -16.80 7.25 17.09
N THR A 285 -17.34 6.14 16.58
CA THR A 285 -17.47 4.89 17.32
C THR A 285 -16.18 4.08 17.26
N ASP A 286 -15.98 3.14 18.18
CA ASP A 286 -14.84 2.21 18.15
C ASP A 286 -14.72 1.51 16.78
N ARG A 287 -15.84 1.08 16.21
CA ARG A 287 -15.85 0.44 14.88
C ARG A 287 -15.31 1.38 13.79
N GLN A 288 -15.74 2.63 13.75
CA GLN A 288 -15.27 3.61 12.75
C GLN A 288 -13.80 3.95 12.94
N LYS A 289 -13.35 4.06 14.19
CA LYS A 289 -11.93 4.24 14.54
C LYS A 289 -11.10 3.06 14.02
N MET A 290 -11.53 1.83 14.30
CA MET A 290 -10.82 0.63 13.85
C MET A 290 -10.87 0.44 12.32
N ILE A 291 -11.95 0.80 11.63
CA ILE A 291 -12.01 0.86 10.17
C ILE A 291 -10.98 1.87 9.65
N SER A 292 -10.90 3.08 10.25
CA SER A 292 -9.91 4.08 9.86
C SER A 292 -8.47 3.57 9.98
N GLU A 293 -8.18 2.84 11.06
CA GLU A 293 -6.83 2.31 11.31
C GLU A 293 -6.50 1.07 10.48
N TYR A 294 -7.45 0.16 10.27
CA TYR A 294 -7.26 -1.03 9.45
C TYR A 294 -6.88 -0.66 8.01
N TRP A 295 -7.58 0.30 7.43
CA TRP A 295 -7.33 0.81 6.08
C TRP A 295 -6.35 2.00 6.05
N SER A 296 -5.61 2.25 7.13
CA SER A 296 -4.67 3.41 7.12
C SER A 296 -3.57 3.24 6.11
N ASP A 297 -3.07 1.99 5.95
CA ASP A 297 -2.02 1.62 4.99
C ASP A 297 -0.90 2.66 4.90
N GLY A 298 -0.46 3.12 6.06
CA GLY A 298 0.54 4.17 6.21
C GLY A 298 1.97 3.67 6.04
N PRO A 299 2.97 4.49 6.34
CA PRO A 299 4.37 4.09 6.31
C PRO A 299 4.60 2.80 7.13
N TYR A 300 5.49 1.94 6.66
CA TYR A 300 5.81 0.62 7.23
C TYR A 300 4.73 -0.46 7.05
N SER A 301 3.74 -0.21 6.21
CA SER A 301 2.79 -1.23 5.75
C SER A 301 3.05 -1.59 4.30
N GLU A 302 2.31 -2.58 3.81
CA GLU A 302 2.29 -2.97 2.39
C GLU A 302 1.63 -1.93 1.48
N GLN A 303 1.13 -0.81 2.03
CA GLN A 303 0.40 0.24 1.35
C GLN A 303 -0.91 -0.28 0.68
N PRO A 304 -1.84 0.57 0.22
CA PRO A 304 -3.09 0.09 -0.39
C PRO A 304 -2.89 -0.92 -1.52
N PRO A 305 -1.92 -0.77 -2.43
CA PRO A 305 -1.70 -1.78 -3.47
C PRO A 305 -1.30 -3.15 -2.94
N GLY A 306 -0.46 -3.20 -1.91
CA GLY A 306 -0.04 -4.46 -1.29
C GLY A 306 -1.15 -5.08 -0.43
N HIS A 307 -1.98 -4.28 0.23
CA HIS A 307 -3.16 -4.77 0.96
C HIS A 307 -4.11 -5.53 0.02
N TRP A 308 -4.40 -4.98 -1.16
CA TRP A 308 -5.21 -5.66 -2.17
C TRP A 308 -4.49 -6.87 -2.79
N ALA A 309 -3.16 -6.88 -2.85
CA ALA A 309 -2.40 -8.06 -3.24
C ALA A 309 -2.50 -9.18 -2.17
N GLN A 310 -2.63 -8.86 -0.86
CA GLN A 310 -2.96 -9.85 0.18
C GLN A 310 -4.38 -10.43 -0.02
N PHE A 311 -5.36 -9.59 -0.36
CA PHE A 311 -6.70 -10.08 -0.69
C PHE A 311 -6.70 -11.00 -1.92
N ALA A 312 -5.88 -10.72 -2.91
CA ALA A 312 -5.68 -11.62 -4.05
C ALA A 312 -5.08 -12.97 -3.64
N GLN A 313 -4.18 -13.03 -2.64
CA GLN A 313 -3.71 -14.29 -2.07
C GLN A 313 -4.85 -15.07 -1.40
N PHE A 314 -5.76 -14.38 -0.71
CA PHE A 314 -6.95 -15.02 -0.15
C PHE A 314 -7.86 -15.58 -1.26
N VAL A 315 -8.08 -14.83 -2.33
CA VAL A 315 -8.87 -15.29 -3.49
C VAL A 315 -8.23 -16.51 -4.13
N SER A 316 -6.91 -16.50 -4.36
CA SER A 316 -6.16 -17.64 -4.87
C SER A 316 -6.38 -18.90 -4.04
N ALA A 317 -6.29 -18.78 -2.71
CA ALA A 317 -6.51 -19.90 -1.80
C ALA A 317 -7.97 -20.36 -1.76
N ARG A 318 -8.93 -19.42 -1.74
CA ARG A 318 -10.37 -19.69 -1.72
C ARG A 318 -10.82 -20.46 -2.96
N ASP A 319 -10.32 -20.05 -4.12
CA ASP A 319 -10.76 -20.55 -5.44
C ASP A 319 -9.83 -21.64 -6.00
N HIS A 320 -8.84 -22.08 -5.20
CA HIS A 320 -7.88 -23.14 -5.55
C HIS A 320 -7.14 -22.89 -6.87
N HIS A 321 -6.64 -21.67 -7.05
CA HIS A 321 -5.96 -21.27 -8.27
C HIS A 321 -4.74 -22.15 -8.60
N SER A 322 -4.56 -22.41 -9.89
CA SER A 322 -3.31 -22.90 -10.44
C SER A 322 -2.24 -21.78 -10.45
N LEU A 323 -0.98 -22.15 -10.69
CA LEU A 323 0.08 -21.16 -10.93
C LEU A 323 -0.27 -20.23 -12.10
N ASP A 324 -0.86 -20.76 -13.16
CA ASP A 324 -1.21 -20.02 -14.36
C ASP A 324 -2.32 -18.99 -14.07
N ASP A 325 -3.29 -19.34 -13.23
CA ASP A 325 -4.33 -18.43 -12.75
C ASP A 325 -3.72 -17.29 -11.89
N ASP A 326 -2.86 -17.65 -10.93
CA ASP A 326 -2.20 -16.67 -10.09
C ASP A 326 -1.39 -15.67 -10.92
N VAL A 327 -0.59 -16.14 -11.90
CA VAL A 327 0.23 -15.27 -12.76
C VAL A 327 -0.64 -14.24 -13.49
N LYS A 328 -1.76 -14.67 -14.08
CA LYS A 328 -2.67 -13.79 -14.83
C LYS A 328 -3.42 -12.82 -13.92
N MET A 329 -3.94 -13.31 -12.79
CA MET A 329 -4.68 -12.48 -11.83
C MET A 329 -3.81 -11.38 -11.26
N PHE A 330 -2.64 -11.71 -10.74
CA PHE A 330 -1.74 -10.72 -10.14
C PHE A 330 -1.17 -9.74 -11.17
N PHE A 331 -0.89 -10.19 -12.39
CA PHE A 331 -0.50 -9.31 -13.49
C PHE A 331 -1.57 -8.25 -13.77
N ALA A 332 -2.84 -8.66 -13.93
CA ALA A 332 -3.93 -7.74 -14.19
C ALA A 332 -4.17 -6.79 -13.01
N LEU A 333 -4.17 -7.33 -11.78
CA LEU A 333 -4.41 -6.57 -10.55
C LEU A 333 -3.38 -5.47 -10.32
N THR A 334 -2.09 -5.82 -10.36
CA THR A 334 -1.02 -4.88 -10.01
C THR A 334 -0.82 -3.82 -11.08
N ASN A 335 -0.99 -4.16 -12.36
CA ASN A 335 -0.95 -3.18 -13.44
C ASN A 335 -2.15 -2.23 -13.45
N ALA A 336 -3.36 -2.70 -13.06
CA ALA A 336 -4.51 -1.82 -12.85
C ALA A 336 -4.28 -0.85 -11.69
N MET A 337 -3.63 -1.29 -10.61
CA MET A 337 -3.27 -0.42 -9.49
C MET A 337 -2.16 0.57 -9.84
N LEU A 338 -1.21 0.21 -10.70
CA LEU A 338 -0.25 1.17 -11.25
C LEU A 338 -0.97 2.27 -12.03
N ASP A 339 -1.86 1.93 -12.94
CA ASP A 339 -2.63 2.92 -13.70
C ASP A 339 -3.54 3.76 -12.81
N ALA A 340 -4.18 3.14 -11.80
CA ALA A 340 -4.95 3.86 -10.79
C ALA A 340 -4.11 4.88 -10.01
N SER A 341 -2.84 4.55 -9.72
CA SER A 341 -1.91 5.49 -9.09
C SER A 341 -1.65 6.72 -9.97
N ILE A 342 -1.40 6.48 -11.25
CA ILE A 342 -1.09 7.53 -12.23
C ILE A 342 -2.30 8.46 -12.42
N ALA A 343 -3.50 7.90 -12.60
CA ALA A 343 -4.73 8.66 -12.76
C ALA A 343 -5.10 9.47 -11.50
N ALA A 344 -4.93 8.87 -10.31
CA ALA A 344 -5.19 9.58 -9.05
C ALA A 344 -4.22 10.73 -8.83
N TRP A 345 -2.92 10.53 -9.11
CA TRP A 345 -1.89 11.57 -8.96
C TRP A 345 -2.01 12.66 -10.01
N ASP A 346 -2.51 12.33 -11.20
CA ASP A 346 -2.90 13.32 -12.20
C ASP A 346 -4.00 14.26 -11.68
N ALA A 347 -5.09 13.70 -11.16
CA ALA A 347 -6.16 14.49 -10.55
C ALA A 347 -5.65 15.32 -9.37
N LYS A 348 -4.83 14.72 -8.47
CA LYS A 348 -4.24 15.43 -7.32
C LYS A 348 -3.41 16.64 -7.75
N ARG A 349 -2.57 16.47 -8.76
CA ARG A 349 -1.75 17.55 -9.30
C ARG A 349 -2.59 18.61 -10.01
N ALA A 350 -3.57 18.20 -10.81
CA ALA A 350 -4.38 19.12 -11.62
C ALA A 350 -5.29 20.01 -10.77
N TYR A 351 -5.90 19.44 -9.72
CA TYR A 351 -6.80 20.17 -8.83
C TYR A 351 -6.08 20.83 -7.64
N ASP A 352 -4.94 20.30 -7.22
CA ASP A 352 -4.11 20.79 -6.11
C ASP A 352 -4.92 21.15 -4.85
N SER A 353 -5.93 20.34 -4.51
CA SER A 353 -6.99 20.71 -3.57
C SER A 353 -6.58 20.61 -2.11
N VAL A 354 -7.19 21.47 -1.30
CA VAL A 354 -6.98 21.61 0.15
C VAL A 354 -7.35 20.34 0.92
N ARG A 355 -6.60 20.01 1.98
CA ARG A 355 -6.94 18.95 2.93
C ARG A 355 -7.94 19.42 3.99
N PRO A 356 -8.76 18.52 4.59
CA PRO A 356 -9.73 18.86 5.62
C PRO A 356 -9.17 19.65 6.79
N VAL A 357 -7.97 19.31 7.27
CA VAL A 357 -7.33 20.01 8.40
C VAL A 357 -7.13 21.50 8.12
N THR A 358 -6.72 21.87 6.91
CA THR A 358 -6.58 23.28 6.51
C THR A 358 -7.93 23.94 6.26
N ALA A 359 -8.85 23.25 5.58
CA ALA A 359 -10.19 23.78 5.28
C ALA A 359 -10.99 24.07 6.55
N ILE A 360 -11.04 23.10 7.49
CA ILE A 360 -11.77 23.23 8.75
C ILE A 360 -11.13 24.33 9.62
N SER A 361 -9.80 24.30 9.75
CA SER A 361 -9.07 25.34 10.49
C SER A 361 -9.30 26.75 9.92
N THR A 362 -9.46 26.89 8.61
CA THR A 362 -9.73 28.19 7.96
C THR A 362 -11.16 28.65 8.18
N LEU A 363 -12.15 27.75 7.99
CA LEU A 363 -13.57 28.10 8.10
C LEU A 363 -14.03 28.38 9.53
N PHE A 364 -13.51 27.62 10.49
CA PHE A 364 -14.03 27.62 11.86
C PHE A 364 -13.05 28.22 12.89
N ARG A 365 -12.04 28.97 12.44
CA ARG A 365 -11.14 29.73 13.32
C ARG A 365 -11.93 30.73 14.14
N GLY A 366 -11.74 30.71 15.47
CA GLY A 366 -12.47 31.54 16.41
C GLY A 366 -13.91 31.07 16.68
N THR A 367 -14.32 29.93 16.10
CA THR A 367 -15.62 29.30 16.30
C THR A 367 -15.48 28.03 17.10
N LYS A 368 -16.30 27.85 18.13
CA LYS A 368 -16.32 26.61 18.90
C LYS A 368 -17.02 25.49 18.13
N ILE A 369 -16.34 24.36 18.01
CA ILE A 369 -16.86 23.13 17.41
C ILE A 369 -16.75 21.97 18.40
N ARG A 370 -17.56 20.92 18.21
CA ARG A 370 -17.40 19.65 18.92
C ARG A 370 -16.74 18.66 18.00
N ALA A 371 -15.63 18.04 18.45
CA ALA A 371 -14.88 17.09 17.66
C ALA A 371 -14.07 16.14 18.56
N TRP A 372 -13.44 15.12 18.00
CA TRP A 372 -12.49 14.27 18.69
C TRP A 372 -11.31 15.11 19.23
N GLY A 373 -11.08 15.01 20.54
CA GLY A 373 -10.12 15.84 21.26
C GLY A 373 -8.69 15.31 21.30
N GLY A 374 -8.41 14.21 20.60
CA GLY A 374 -7.15 13.49 20.70
C GLY A 374 -7.24 12.19 21.52
N PRO A 375 -6.17 11.38 21.56
CA PRO A 375 -6.14 10.10 22.24
C PRO A 375 -6.64 10.15 23.68
N GLY A 376 -7.62 9.33 24.01
CA GLY A 376 -8.20 9.20 25.34
C GLY A 376 -9.06 10.37 25.82
N LYS A 377 -9.24 11.43 25.03
CA LYS A 377 -10.03 12.61 25.44
C LYS A 377 -11.50 12.55 25.03
N GLY A 378 -11.87 11.61 24.14
CA GLY A 378 -13.21 11.55 23.58
C GLY A 378 -13.58 12.80 22.78
N THR A 379 -14.88 13.14 22.73
CA THR A 379 -15.38 14.35 22.07
C THR A 379 -15.33 15.53 23.02
N VAL A 380 -14.70 16.62 22.57
CA VAL A 380 -14.55 17.87 23.34
C VAL A 380 -15.05 19.07 22.54
N GLU A 381 -15.27 20.20 23.22
CA GLU A 381 -15.44 21.51 22.60
C GLU A 381 -14.08 22.17 22.44
N MET A 382 -13.75 22.65 21.21
CA MET A 382 -12.48 23.29 20.90
C MET A 382 -12.68 24.42 19.88
N ASP A 383 -11.69 25.26 19.69
CA ASP A 383 -11.64 26.17 18.55
C ASP A 383 -11.44 25.37 17.25
N GLY A 384 -12.17 25.74 16.19
CA GLY A 384 -12.06 25.01 14.92
C GLY A 384 -10.67 25.05 14.30
N SER A 385 -9.83 26.03 14.65
CA SER A 385 -8.43 26.07 14.22
C SER A 385 -7.56 25.00 14.88
N GLU A 386 -8.00 24.42 15.98
CA GLU A 386 -7.29 23.36 16.71
C GLU A 386 -7.70 21.94 16.26
N TRP A 387 -8.69 21.85 15.37
CA TRP A 387 -9.19 20.57 14.89
C TRP A 387 -8.10 19.74 14.20
N LEU A 388 -8.01 18.48 14.59
CA LEU A 388 -7.12 17.49 13.97
C LEU A 388 -7.90 16.26 13.55
N PRO A 389 -7.49 15.62 12.44
CA PRO A 389 -8.06 14.36 11.98
C PRO A 389 -7.75 13.20 12.94
N TYR A 390 -8.57 12.13 12.93
CA TYR A 390 -8.28 10.89 13.66
C TYR A 390 -7.14 10.15 12.96
N GLN A 391 -5.91 10.59 13.26
CA GLN A 391 -4.65 10.07 12.72
C GLN A 391 -3.56 10.10 13.81
N LEU A 392 -2.46 9.40 13.56
CA LEU A 392 -1.25 9.53 14.38
C LEU A 392 -0.73 10.98 14.30
N ALA A 393 -0.38 11.57 15.45
CA ALA A 393 0.20 12.91 15.47
C ALA A 393 1.50 13.02 14.66
N THR A 394 2.22 11.91 14.53
CA THR A 394 3.45 11.75 13.74
C THR A 394 3.21 11.54 12.24
N PHE A 395 1.95 11.42 11.81
CA PHE A 395 1.53 11.32 10.42
C PHE A 395 0.09 11.85 10.27
N PRO A 396 -0.12 13.17 10.43
CA PRO A 396 -1.45 13.77 10.58
C PRO A 396 -2.30 13.72 9.32
N THR A 397 -1.69 13.75 8.14
CA THR A 397 -2.36 13.60 6.84
C THR A 397 -1.33 13.21 5.78
N PRO A 398 -1.72 12.48 4.71
CA PRO A 398 -0.81 12.16 3.62
C PRO A 398 -0.21 13.41 2.95
N PRO A 399 1.08 13.40 2.56
CA PRO A 399 1.80 14.56 2.04
C PRO A 399 1.52 14.80 0.54
N PHE A 400 0.27 15.07 0.18
CA PHE A 400 -0.18 15.40 -1.18
C PHE A 400 -1.61 15.97 -1.18
N PRO A 401 -2.04 16.66 -2.27
CA PRO A 401 -3.39 17.21 -2.41
C PRO A 401 -4.52 16.19 -2.17
N GLU A 402 -5.68 16.71 -1.78
CA GLU A 402 -6.78 15.89 -1.32
C GLU A 402 -7.47 15.11 -2.45
N TYR A 403 -7.95 15.79 -3.51
CA TYR A 403 -8.82 15.25 -4.54
C TYR A 403 -8.02 14.61 -5.70
N VAL A 404 -8.31 13.37 -6.07
CA VAL A 404 -9.27 12.39 -5.56
C VAL A 404 -8.67 11.58 -4.40
N SER A 405 -9.49 10.80 -3.67
CA SER A 405 -8.98 9.86 -2.66
C SER A 405 -8.17 8.73 -3.33
N GLY A 406 -6.89 8.61 -2.96
CA GLY A 406 -6.03 7.53 -3.45
C GLY A 406 -6.54 6.15 -3.03
N HIS A 407 -6.88 5.96 -1.74
CA HIS A 407 -7.42 4.69 -1.22
C HIS A 407 -8.67 4.25 -1.98
N SER A 408 -9.62 5.18 -2.22
CA SER A 408 -10.84 4.89 -2.98
C SER A 408 -10.54 4.48 -4.41
N THR A 409 -9.52 5.11 -5.05
CA THR A 409 -9.14 4.79 -6.43
C THR A 409 -8.47 3.42 -6.52
N TYR A 410 -7.49 3.12 -5.65
CA TYR A 410 -6.82 1.81 -5.61
C TYR A 410 -7.80 0.69 -5.29
N SER A 411 -8.61 0.88 -4.24
CA SER A 411 -9.52 -0.15 -3.78
C SER A 411 -10.62 -0.45 -4.79
N ALA A 412 -11.20 0.58 -5.41
CA ALA A 412 -12.21 0.37 -6.46
C ALA A 412 -11.61 -0.28 -7.72
N SER A 413 -10.36 0.04 -8.06
CA SER A 413 -9.65 -0.59 -9.17
C SER A 413 -9.39 -2.07 -8.89
N ALA A 414 -8.85 -2.38 -7.71
CA ALA A 414 -8.54 -3.75 -7.33
C ALA A 414 -9.79 -4.62 -7.19
N ALA A 415 -10.83 -4.12 -6.51
CA ALA A 415 -12.12 -4.80 -6.38
C ALA A 415 -12.74 -5.12 -7.75
N ARG A 416 -12.66 -4.17 -8.69
CA ARG A 416 -13.17 -4.38 -10.05
C ARG A 416 -12.40 -5.44 -10.80
N ILE A 417 -11.06 -5.47 -10.71
CA ILE A 417 -10.24 -6.53 -11.32
C ILE A 417 -10.58 -7.90 -10.72
N LEU A 418 -10.67 -8.02 -9.39
CA LEU A 418 -11.02 -9.28 -8.74
C LEU A 418 -12.43 -9.75 -9.12
N THR A 419 -13.38 -8.83 -9.23
CA THR A 419 -14.74 -9.14 -9.73
C THR A 419 -14.72 -9.65 -11.18
N LEU A 420 -13.93 -9.01 -12.05
CA LEU A 420 -13.79 -9.43 -13.46
C LEU A 420 -13.08 -10.78 -13.59
N TRP A 421 -12.08 -11.02 -12.74
CA TRP A 421 -11.34 -12.28 -12.71
C TRP A 421 -12.21 -13.44 -12.25
N THR A 422 -12.90 -13.29 -11.11
CA THR A 422 -13.73 -14.37 -10.53
C THR A 422 -15.08 -14.53 -11.21
N GLY A 423 -15.51 -13.56 -12.03
CA GLY A 423 -16.85 -13.50 -12.60
C GLY A 423 -17.94 -13.16 -11.57
N SER A 424 -17.58 -12.79 -10.35
CA SER A 424 -18.49 -12.51 -9.23
C SER A 424 -17.93 -11.45 -8.31
N ASP A 425 -18.79 -10.61 -7.71
CA ASP A 425 -18.39 -9.66 -6.66
C ASP A 425 -18.26 -10.33 -5.27
N HIS A 426 -18.46 -11.66 -5.16
CA HIS A 426 -18.37 -12.38 -3.87
C HIS A 426 -16.94 -12.43 -3.35
N PHE A 427 -16.71 -11.87 -2.13
CA PHE A 427 -15.43 -11.88 -1.46
C PHE A 427 -15.41 -12.86 -0.28
N GLY A 428 -16.30 -12.71 0.70
CA GLY A 428 -16.44 -13.62 1.83
C GLY A 428 -15.27 -13.57 2.82
N HIS A 429 -14.58 -12.43 2.94
CA HIS A 429 -13.44 -12.27 3.84
C HIS A 429 -13.79 -11.53 5.12
N SER A 430 -13.05 -11.80 6.20
CA SER A 430 -13.19 -11.10 7.47
C SER A 430 -11.87 -11.05 8.23
N VAL A 431 -11.75 -10.03 9.10
CA VAL A 431 -10.62 -9.88 10.03
C VAL A 431 -11.16 -9.47 11.40
N THR A 432 -10.59 -10.02 12.47
CA THR A 432 -10.94 -9.63 13.84
C THR A 432 -9.80 -8.83 14.46
N LEU A 433 -10.12 -7.62 14.88
CA LEU A 433 -9.23 -6.69 15.56
C LEU A 433 -9.41 -6.84 17.06
N ALA A 434 -8.32 -7.04 17.79
CA ALA A 434 -8.35 -7.29 19.23
C ALA A 434 -8.77 -6.04 20.02
N ALA A 435 -9.33 -6.23 21.21
CA ALA A 435 -9.56 -5.13 22.14
C ALA A 435 -8.25 -4.39 22.45
N GLY A 436 -8.30 -3.07 22.51
CA GLY A 436 -7.15 -2.21 22.79
C GLY A 436 -6.07 -2.16 21.70
N SER A 437 -6.32 -2.70 20.51
CA SER A 437 -5.32 -2.82 19.44
C SER A 437 -5.12 -1.54 18.61
N SER A 438 -5.85 -0.46 18.87
CA SER A 438 -5.66 0.83 18.22
C SER A 438 -4.22 1.33 18.37
N LYS A 439 -3.65 1.85 17.29
CA LYS A 439 -2.35 2.54 17.30
C LYS A 439 -2.47 4.00 17.73
N ILE A 440 -3.64 4.60 17.54
CA ILE A 440 -3.94 6.00 17.88
C ILE A 440 -4.35 6.08 19.35
N GLU A 441 -5.15 5.16 19.85
CA GLU A 441 -5.64 5.09 21.23
C GLU A 441 -5.31 3.72 21.86
N PRO A 442 -4.02 3.36 22.02
CA PRO A 442 -3.59 2.04 22.47
C PRO A 442 -4.16 1.70 23.85
N SER A 443 -4.57 0.44 24.02
CA SER A 443 -5.22 -0.10 25.22
C SER A 443 -6.61 0.47 25.54
N LEU A 444 -7.10 1.46 24.79
CA LEU A 444 -8.41 2.08 24.99
C LEU A 444 -9.42 1.66 23.91
N THR A 445 -8.99 1.60 22.66
CA THR A 445 -9.84 1.37 21.49
C THR A 445 -9.38 0.12 20.72
N PRO A 446 -10.29 -0.78 20.29
CA PRO A 446 -11.70 -0.83 20.68
C PRO A 446 -11.86 -1.42 22.09
N ALA A 447 -12.95 -1.10 22.79
CA ALA A 447 -13.23 -1.66 24.12
C ALA A 447 -13.45 -3.19 24.09
N LEU A 448 -13.98 -3.71 23.00
CA LEU A 448 -14.20 -5.14 22.74
C LEU A 448 -13.66 -5.50 21.34
N PRO A 449 -13.29 -6.77 21.08
CA PRO A 449 -12.86 -7.19 19.76
C PRO A 449 -13.91 -6.85 18.68
N ILE A 450 -13.45 -6.36 17.52
CA ILE A 450 -14.30 -5.97 16.39
C ILE A 450 -13.95 -6.83 15.18
N THR A 451 -14.95 -7.50 14.60
CA THR A 451 -14.81 -8.20 13.33
C THR A 451 -15.30 -7.30 12.19
N LEU A 452 -14.39 -6.99 11.26
CA LEU A 452 -14.70 -6.42 9.95
C LEU A 452 -14.99 -7.59 9.01
N LYS A 453 -16.07 -7.50 8.25
CA LYS A 453 -16.50 -8.57 7.34
C LYS A 453 -17.02 -7.98 6.04
N TRP A 454 -16.56 -8.52 4.92
CA TRP A 454 -16.94 -8.09 3.59
C TRP A 454 -17.46 -9.27 2.77
N GLU A 455 -18.74 -9.24 2.45
CA GLU A 455 -19.35 -10.25 1.58
C GLU A 455 -18.96 -10.04 0.12
N THR A 456 -18.66 -8.77 -0.27
CA THR A 456 -18.30 -8.43 -1.65
C THR A 456 -17.00 -7.63 -1.71
N PHE A 457 -16.30 -7.71 -2.84
CA PHE A 457 -15.13 -6.86 -3.11
C PHE A 457 -15.52 -5.39 -3.11
N THR A 458 -16.68 -5.06 -3.68
CA THR A 458 -17.21 -3.68 -3.67
C THR A 458 -17.40 -3.17 -2.25
N ALA A 459 -17.95 -3.97 -1.33
CA ALA A 459 -18.14 -3.57 0.07
C ALA A 459 -16.81 -3.29 0.77
N ALA A 460 -15.76 -4.09 0.51
CA ALA A 460 -14.42 -3.85 1.04
C ALA A 460 -13.82 -2.55 0.48
N ALA A 461 -13.95 -2.31 -0.82
CA ALA A 461 -13.46 -1.08 -1.45
C ALA A 461 -14.21 0.17 -0.96
N ASP A 462 -15.51 0.06 -0.74
CA ASP A 462 -16.32 1.14 -0.20
C ASP A 462 -15.97 1.45 1.26
N GLU A 463 -15.70 0.44 2.08
CA GLU A 463 -15.23 0.65 3.45
C GLU A 463 -13.83 1.29 3.47
N ALA A 464 -12.93 0.91 2.56
CA ALA A 464 -11.63 1.56 2.40
C ALA A 464 -11.76 3.05 2.05
N GLY A 465 -12.73 3.43 1.22
CA GLY A 465 -13.06 4.83 0.94
C GLY A 465 -13.61 5.55 2.18
N MET A 466 -14.60 4.97 2.85
CA MET A 466 -15.20 5.51 4.08
C MET A 466 -14.18 5.65 5.22
N SER A 467 -13.20 4.76 5.31
CA SER A 467 -12.15 4.82 6.33
C SER A 467 -11.42 6.17 6.33
N ARG A 468 -11.28 6.80 5.16
CA ARG A 468 -10.58 8.08 5.01
C ARG A 468 -11.44 9.26 5.49
N ARG A 469 -12.77 9.12 5.38
CA ARG A 469 -13.73 10.10 5.95
C ARG A 469 -13.78 9.95 7.48
N TYR A 470 -13.82 8.73 8.01
CA TYR A 470 -13.68 8.48 9.46
C TYR A 470 -12.34 8.99 10.01
N GLY A 471 -11.26 8.81 9.27
CA GLY A 471 -9.94 9.35 9.58
C GLY A 471 -9.79 10.86 9.39
N GLY A 472 -10.80 11.56 8.86
CA GLY A 472 -10.82 13.01 8.72
C GLY A 472 -9.84 13.59 7.70
N ILE A 473 -9.43 12.82 6.68
CA ILE A 473 -8.39 13.24 5.73
C ILE A 473 -8.86 13.34 4.28
N HIS A 474 -10.12 12.93 4.01
CA HIS A 474 -10.77 13.09 2.71
C HIS A 474 -12.23 13.50 2.88
N PHE A 475 -12.71 14.31 1.94
CA PHE A 475 -14.12 14.66 1.80
C PHE A 475 -14.88 13.61 1.01
N GLU A 476 -16.22 13.58 1.15
CA GLU A 476 -17.09 12.64 0.42
C GLU A 476 -16.89 12.71 -1.10
N ARG A 477 -16.84 13.93 -1.65
CA ARG A 477 -16.67 14.13 -3.10
C ARG A 477 -15.42 13.46 -3.65
N ALA A 478 -14.28 13.55 -2.92
CA ALA A 478 -13.04 12.90 -3.31
C ALA A 478 -13.09 11.37 -3.20
N ASP A 479 -13.79 10.85 -2.19
CA ASP A 479 -14.02 9.42 -2.03
C ASP A 479 -14.84 8.87 -3.21
N LEU A 480 -16.01 9.44 -3.48
CA LEU A 480 -16.90 8.97 -4.55
C LEU A 480 -16.29 9.11 -5.95
N ALA A 481 -15.58 10.22 -6.20
CA ALA A 481 -14.84 10.42 -7.45
C ALA A 481 -13.70 9.40 -7.61
N GLY A 482 -12.97 9.10 -6.53
CA GLY A 482 -11.92 8.09 -6.53
C GLY A 482 -12.45 6.69 -6.86
N ARG A 483 -13.58 6.28 -6.25
CA ARG A 483 -14.25 5.01 -6.56
C ARG A 483 -14.65 4.92 -8.04
N LYS A 484 -15.20 6.00 -8.60
CA LYS A 484 -15.56 6.07 -10.02
C LYS A 484 -14.33 5.93 -10.91
N LEU A 485 -13.27 6.70 -10.61
CA LEU A 485 -12.02 6.69 -11.35
C LEU A 485 -11.38 5.29 -11.34
N GLY A 486 -11.30 4.66 -10.18
CA GLY A 486 -10.70 3.33 -10.04
C GLY A 486 -11.38 2.28 -10.90
N ARG A 487 -12.71 2.27 -10.96
CA ARG A 487 -13.46 1.33 -11.82
C ARG A 487 -13.18 1.53 -13.31
N LEU A 488 -13.14 2.77 -13.79
CA LEU A 488 -12.85 3.08 -15.19
C LEU A 488 -11.42 2.64 -15.59
N VAL A 489 -10.46 2.90 -14.72
CA VAL A 489 -9.07 2.47 -14.93
C VAL A 489 -8.98 0.93 -14.96
N ALA A 490 -9.67 0.25 -14.04
CA ALA A 490 -9.67 -1.21 -13.99
C ALA A 490 -10.25 -1.84 -15.27
N ASP A 491 -11.38 -1.34 -15.76
CA ASP A 491 -11.98 -1.84 -17.00
C ASP A 491 -11.01 -1.68 -18.19
N ARG A 492 -10.27 -0.56 -18.25
CA ARG A 492 -9.24 -0.31 -19.28
C ARG A 492 -8.05 -1.26 -19.14
N ALA A 493 -7.55 -1.45 -17.90
CA ALA A 493 -6.44 -2.34 -17.61
C ALA A 493 -6.80 -3.81 -17.87
N TRP A 494 -8.01 -4.23 -17.50
CA TRP A 494 -8.51 -5.57 -17.78
C TRP A 494 -8.55 -5.88 -19.28
N ALA A 495 -9.17 -4.99 -20.07
CA ALA A 495 -9.23 -5.16 -21.53
C ALA A 495 -7.83 -5.28 -22.13
N LYS A 496 -6.85 -4.52 -21.64
CA LYS A 496 -5.45 -4.61 -22.08
C LYS A 496 -4.80 -5.92 -21.66
N ALA A 497 -5.00 -6.36 -20.41
CA ALA A 497 -4.44 -7.62 -19.91
C ALA A 497 -4.93 -8.84 -20.73
N GLN A 498 -6.22 -8.86 -21.10
CA GLN A 498 -6.77 -9.93 -21.93
C GLN A 498 -6.02 -10.08 -23.25
N THR A 499 -5.59 -8.98 -23.89
CA THR A 499 -4.83 -9.05 -25.16
C THR A 499 -3.44 -9.67 -25.00
N TYR A 500 -2.88 -9.65 -23.79
CA TYR A 500 -1.64 -10.38 -23.49
C TYR A 500 -1.91 -11.85 -23.20
N PHE A 501 -3.05 -12.19 -22.58
CA PHE A 501 -3.42 -13.56 -22.26
C PHE A 501 -3.76 -14.40 -23.50
N ASP A 502 -4.46 -13.80 -24.48
CA ASP A 502 -4.85 -14.46 -25.73
C ASP A 502 -3.86 -14.28 -26.89
N GLY A 503 -2.79 -13.52 -26.67
CA GLY A 503 -1.76 -13.26 -27.68
C GLY A 503 -2.16 -12.27 -28.77
N SER A 504 -3.33 -11.64 -28.70
CA SER A 504 -3.80 -10.68 -29.71
C SER A 504 -3.07 -9.32 -29.65
N ASN A 505 -2.29 -9.06 -28.61
CA ASN A 505 -1.49 -7.86 -28.49
C ASN A 505 -0.28 -7.87 -29.44
N THR A 506 -0.39 -7.16 -30.56
CA THR A 506 0.65 -7.10 -31.59
C THR A 506 1.58 -5.90 -31.48
N SER A 507 1.19 -4.82 -30.72
CA SER A 507 2.00 -3.60 -30.54
C SER A 507 2.84 -3.63 -29.27
N SER A 508 4.12 -3.21 -29.30
CA SER A 508 4.96 -3.14 -28.10
C SER A 508 4.60 -1.91 -27.25
N LEU A 509 4.83 -1.94 -25.93
CA LEU A 509 4.72 -0.73 -25.10
C LEU A 509 5.72 0.34 -25.55
N ARG A 510 6.89 -0.06 -26.11
CA ARG A 510 7.87 0.84 -26.73
C ARG A 510 7.31 1.54 -27.97
N ASP A 511 6.54 0.84 -28.80
CA ASP A 511 5.96 1.43 -30.02
C ASP A 511 4.95 2.54 -29.69
N LEU A 512 4.26 2.45 -28.55
CA LEU A 512 3.31 3.47 -28.07
C LEU A 512 4.01 4.73 -27.54
N THR A 513 5.25 4.63 -27.07
CA THR A 513 6.04 5.76 -26.60
C THR A 513 6.86 6.43 -27.70
N ALA A 514 7.22 5.71 -28.76
CA ALA A 514 7.95 6.24 -29.92
C ALA A 514 7.04 7.03 -30.91
N ALA A 515 5.72 6.83 -30.82
CA ALA A 515 4.75 7.51 -31.68
C ALA A 515 4.29 8.90 -31.14
N LYS A 516 4.93 9.41 -30.10
CA LYS A 516 4.72 10.76 -29.52
C LYS A 516 6.01 11.55 -29.51
#